data_e925aa64d5bafd54582b414189b8fccd
#
_entry.id   e925aa64d5bafd54582b414189b8fccd
#
_cell.length_a   1.000
_cell.length_b   1.000
_cell.length_c   1.000
_cell.angle_alpha   90.00
_cell.angle_beta   90.00
_cell.angle_gamma   90.00
#
_symmetry.space_group_name_H-M   'P 1'
#
loop_
_entity.id
_entity.type
_entity.pdbx_description
1 polymer ?
#
loop_
_entity_poly.entity_id
_entity_poly.type
_entity_poly.pdbx_seq_one_letter_code
_entity_poly.pdbx_strand_id
1 'polypeptide(L)'
;EASDDLSLEGVEIERLADVLSTDIHWAKDLYGVLEERGQTPVPRPLAALNTAYASDGVVIRATAKAAKPISLIYLHKSETSDAVLHHLVKVEQGASVTVLENGPAAARFSKVMEVEVADGGAFHHVRTQGRDHKRRANTHMFTRIGEGSVYKSFTLTVNGILTRNEQVVEITGDNAIAHIAGAALGDGATGAFHHDDTVFVTHDAVDCESRQVFKKVLRNGAEGVFQGKILVKPDAQKTDGYQLSQALLLDEDSSFQAKPELEIYADDVQCSHGSTTGAIDEEALFYLRSRGVSHGEAIDLLVLAFLAEAIDEIEDETLRDDILTRLQGWLDRHRG
;
A
#
# COMPACT_ATOMS: atom_id res chain seq x y z
N GLU A 1 11.11 15.92 17.94
CA GLU A 1 10.25 14.75 17.72
C GLU A 1 9.49 14.49 19.00
N ALA A 2 8.16 14.59 18.93
CA ALA A 2 7.32 14.17 20.02
C ALA A 2 6.92 12.73 19.74
N SER A 3 7.41 11.80 20.51
CA SER A 3 6.82 10.49 20.60
C SER A 3 6.03 10.44 21.91
N ASP A 4 4.81 9.96 21.85
CA ASP A 4 4.14 9.45 23.02
C ASP A 4 4.98 8.31 23.63
N ASP A 5 4.65 7.91 24.86
CA ASP A 5 5.30 6.76 25.47
C ASP A 5 5.30 5.57 24.49
N LEU A 6 6.51 5.16 24.06
CA LEU A 6 6.70 4.06 23.09
C LEU A 6 6.56 2.68 23.75
N SER A 7 6.14 2.61 25.02
CA SER A 7 5.88 1.37 25.72
C SER A 7 4.54 0.76 25.26
N LEU A 8 4.61 -0.25 24.45
CA LEU A 8 3.48 -1.08 24.04
C LEU A 8 3.79 -2.53 24.39
N GLU A 9 2.95 -3.16 25.20
CA GLU A 9 3.14 -4.56 25.58
C GLU A 9 3.21 -5.47 24.33
N GLY A 10 4.23 -6.32 24.29
CA GLY A 10 4.48 -7.23 23.17
C GLY A 10 5.08 -6.58 21.92
N VAL A 11 5.52 -5.31 21.99
CA VAL A 11 6.14 -4.61 20.87
C VAL A 11 7.32 -3.79 21.34
N GLU A 12 8.46 -3.94 20.67
CA GLU A 12 9.63 -3.10 20.79
C GLU A 12 9.63 -2.08 19.65
N ILE A 13 9.77 -0.80 19.97
CA ILE A 13 9.82 0.29 18.98
C ILE A 13 11.07 1.11 19.24
N GLU A 14 11.93 1.20 18.24
CA GLU A 14 13.20 1.90 18.33
C GLU A 14 13.41 2.80 17.12
N ARG A 15 14.30 3.75 17.26
CA ARG A 15 14.73 4.60 16.15
C ARG A 15 15.89 3.95 15.39
N LEU A 16 15.84 3.90 14.07
CA LEU A 16 16.87 3.26 13.25
C LEU A 16 18.26 3.85 13.50
N ALA A 17 18.38 5.18 13.63
CA ALA A 17 19.65 5.85 13.88
C ALA A 17 20.33 5.37 15.18
N ASP A 18 19.54 5.09 16.22
CA ASP A 18 20.05 4.58 17.50
C ASP A 18 20.48 3.12 17.38
N VAL A 19 19.66 2.30 16.71
CA VAL A 19 19.92 0.87 16.48
C VAL A 19 21.20 0.65 15.65
N LEU A 20 21.44 1.46 14.61
CA LEU A 20 22.62 1.34 13.75
C LEU A 20 23.92 1.62 14.50
N SER A 21 23.86 2.36 15.60
CA SER A 21 25.03 2.65 16.47
C SER A 21 25.34 1.49 17.45
N THR A 22 24.47 0.52 17.59
CA THR A 22 24.60 -0.61 18.52
C THR A 22 25.40 -1.76 17.86
N ASP A 23 26.28 -2.42 18.59
CA ASP A 23 27.15 -3.47 18.03
C ASP A 23 26.35 -4.72 17.59
N ILE A 24 25.40 -5.16 18.42
CA ILE A 24 24.61 -6.37 18.18
C ILE A 24 23.13 -5.98 18.25
N HIS A 25 22.44 -6.10 17.12
CA HIS A 25 21.00 -5.86 17.05
C HIS A 25 20.39 -6.65 15.88
N TRP A 26 19.24 -7.27 16.08
CA TRP A 26 18.54 -8.07 15.08
C TRP A 26 18.22 -7.32 13.77
N ALA A 27 18.04 -6.02 13.87
CA ALA A 27 17.76 -5.16 12.71
C ALA A 27 18.87 -5.19 11.66
N LYS A 28 20.12 -5.49 12.05
CA LYS A 28 21.24 -5.62 11.11
C LYS A 28 21.12 -6.85 10.20
N ASP A 29 20.40 -7.88 10.66
CA ASP A 29 20.15 -9.10 9.88
C ASP A 29 18.99 -8.90 8.88
N LEU A 30 18.23 -7.80 8.99
CA LEU A 30 17.12 -7.49 8.10
C LEU A 30 17.38 -6.28 7.19
N TYR A 31 18.15 -5.28 7.64
CA TYR A 31 18.40 -4.04 6.91
C TYR A 31 19.02 -4.28 5.53
N GLY A 32 18.32 -3.95 4.47
CA GLY A 32 18.74 -4.12 3.09
C GLY A 32 18.62 -5.55 2.56
N VAL A 33 18.25 -6.52 3.38
CA VAL A 33 18.22 -7.94 3.01
C VAL A 33 17.04 -8.26 2.09
N LEU A 34 15.85 -7.83 2.43
CA LEU A 34 14.68 -8.05 1.59
C LEU A 34 14.68 -7.11 0.39
N GLU A 35 15.22 -5.90 0.54
CA GLU A 35 15.42 -4.96 -0.57
C GLU A 35 16.35 -5.55 -1.63
N GLU A 36 17.51 -6.13 -1.24
CA GLU A 36 18.44 -6.79 -2.17
C GLU A 36 17.77 -7.95 -2.91
N ARG A 37 17.03 -8.80 -2.21
CA ARG A 37 16.25 -9.89 -2.83
C ARG A 37 15.22 -9.35 -3.82
N GLY A 38 14.56 -8.26 -3.47
CA GLY A 38 13.57 -7.60 -4.30
C GLY A 38 14.11 -6.90 -5.54
N GLN A 39 15.45 -6.85 -5.75
CA GLN A 39 16.04 -6.33 -6.99
C GLN A 39 15.92 -7.31 -8.18
N THR A 40 15.50 -8.52 -7.93
CA THR A 40 15.35 -9.55 -8.97
C THR A 40 13.88 -9.96 -9.09
N PRO A 41 13.29 -10.13 -10.29
CA PRO A 41 13.93 -9.98 -11.63
C PRO A 41 14.01 -8.55 -12.16
N VAL A 42 13.41 -7.58 -11.47
CA VAL A 42 13.33 -6.18 -11.91
C VAL A 42 14.14 -5.30 -10.96
N PRO A 43 15.22 -4.64 -11.45
CA PRO A 43 16.00 -3.71 -10.63
C PRO A 43 15.16 -2.53 -10.12
N ARG A 44 15.33 -2.19 -8.84
CA ARG A 44 14.68 -1.05 -8.16
C ARG A 44 15.72 -0.06 -7.65
N PRO A 45 16.36 0.72 -8.52
CA PRO A 45 17.52 1.55 -8.16
C PRO A 45 17.17 2.61 -7.12
N LEU A 46 15.91 3.07 -7.06
CA LEU A 46 15.50 4.05 -6.05
C LEU A 46 15.35 3.44 -4.66
N ALA A 47 15.04 2.13 -4.56
CA ALA A 47 15.07 1.41 -3.30
C ALA A 47 16.50 1.20 -2.82
N ALA A 48 17.40 0.75 -3.69
CA ALA A 48 18.82 0.61 -3.38
C ALA A 48 19.46 1.94 -2.95
N LEU A 49 19.10 3.05 -3.62
CA LEU A 49 19.52 4.38 -3.23
C LEU A 49 19.02 4.76 -1.83
N ASN A 50 17.77 4.41 -1.50
CA ASN A 50 17.21 4.61 -0.16
C ASN A 50 18.01 3.84 0.87
N THR A 51 18.22 2.54 0.67
CA THR A 51 19.00 1.68 1.58
C THR A 51 20.42 2.23 1.82
N ALA A 52 21.05 2.78 0.77
CA ALA A 52 22.40 3.33 0.89
C ALA A 52 22.46 4.69 1.63
N TYR A 53 21.39 5.48 1.61
CA TYR A 53 21.38 6.87 2.06
C TYR A 53 20.28 7.21 3.07
N ALA A 54 19.54 6.24 3.58
CA ALA A 54 18.53 6.50 4.60
C ALA A 54 19.16 7.15 5.84
N SER A 55 18.59 8.27 6.24
CA SER A 55 19.09 9.03 7.39
C SER A 55 18.45 8.61 8.70
N ASP A 56 17.27 8.00 8.64
CA ASP A 56 16.51 7.55 9.81
C ASP A 56 15.38 6.58 9.42
N GLY A 57 14.69 6.09 10.43
CA GLY A 57 13.56 5.17 10.29
C GLY A 57 13.06 4.70 11.64
N VAL A 58 12.10 3.80 11.60
CA VAL A 58 11.55 3.14 12.78
C VAL A 58 11.80 1.65 12.66
N VAL A 59 12.24 1.04 13.76
CA VAL A 59 12.49 -0.38 13.91
C VAL A 59 11.44 -0.94 14.87
N ILE A 60 10.60 -1.85 14.38
CA ILE A 60 9.47 -2.42 15.11
C ILE A 60 9.66 -3.93 15.20
N ARG A 61 9.58 -4.48 16.41
CA ARG A 61 9.55 -5.93 16.64
C ARG A 61 8.34 -6.29 17.46
N ALA A 62 7.42 -7.04 16.87
CA ALA A 62 6.27 -7.58 17.58
C ALA A 62 6.60 -8.98 18.11
N THR A 63 6.56 -9.17 19.43
CA THR A 63 6.84 -10.44 20.11
C THR A 63 5.57 -11.11 20.64
N ALA A 64 4.43 -10.39 20.58
CA ALA A 64 3.09 -10.86 20.92
C ALA A 64 2.05 -10.10 20.10
N LYS A 65 0.77 -10.36 20.34
CA LYS A 65 -0.32 -9.58 19.74
C LYS A 65 -0.33 -8.17 20.33
N ALA A 66 -0.04 -7.16 19.50
CA ALA A 66 -0.09 -5.76 19.91
C ALA A 66 -1.51 -5.35 20.31
N ALA A 67 -1.65 -4.71 21.47
CA ALA A 67 -2.96 -4.28 22.00
C ALA A 67 -3.56 -3.10 21.22
N LYS A 68 -2.73 -2.33 20.51
CA LYS A 68 -3.11 -1.14 19.75
C LYS A 68 -2.29 -1.02 18.47
N PRO A 69 -2.81 -0.36 17.43
CA PRO A 69 -2.02 0.01 16.26
C PRO A 69 -0.88 0.96 16.63
N ILE A 70 0.23 0.84 15.88
CA ILE A 70 1.34 1.79 15.92
C ILE A 70 1.11 2.84 14.85
N SER A 71 1.07 4.11 15.23
CA SER A 71 0.86 5.22 14.30
C SER A 71 2.18 5.92 13.97
N LEU A 72 2.60 5.86 12.71
CA LEU A 72 3.70 6.64 12.16
C LEU A 72 3.14 7.92 11.52
N ILE A 73 3.32 9.05 12.20
CA ILE A 73 2.82 10.34 11.74
C ILE A 73 4.00 11.14 11.19
N TYR A 74 4.01 11.39 9.90
CA TYR A 74 5.03 12.17 9.23
C TYR A 74 4.67 13.64 9.25
N LEU A 75 5.56 14.47 9.81
CA LEU A 75 5.37 15.90 9.92
C LEU A 75 6.26 16.65 8.92
N HIS A 76 5.61 17.31 7.98
CA HIS A 76 6.24 18.11 6.96
C HIS A 76 6.43 19.56 7.49
N LYS A 77 7.68 20.02 7.57
CA LYS A 77 8.02 21.35 8.11
C LYS A 77 8.46 22.37 7.04
N SER A 78 8.68 21.95 5.81
CA SER A 78 9.19 22.80 4.73
C SER A 78 8.72 22.32 3.37
N GLU A 79 8.32 23.25 2.50
CA GLU A 79 7.91 22.94 1.11
C GLU A 79 9.06 22.45 0.22
N THR A 80 10.31 22.54 0.69
CA THR A 80 11.51 22.09 -0.02
C THR A 80 12.24 20.96 0.67
N SER A 81 11.64 20.36 1.70
CA SER A 81 12.26 19.29 2.48
C SER A 81 12.38 17.98 1.72
N ASP A 82 13.43 17.24 2.02
CA ASP A 82 13.64 15.86 1.61
C ASP A 82 13.59 14.94 2.83
N ALA A 83 13.01 13.78 2.67
CA ALA A 83 13.08 12.71 3.66
C ALA A 83 13.40 11.38 2.98
N VAL A 84 14.43 10.72 3.49
CA VAL A 84 14.85 9.38 3.07
C VAL A 84 14.79 8.50 4.30
N LEU A 85 13.75 7.67 4.39
CA LEU A 85 13.46 6.86 5.56
C LEU A 85 13.48 5.37 5.23
N HIS A 86 14.04 4.58 6.15
CA HIS A 86 14.08 3.13 6.05
C HIS A 86 13.50 2.50 7.32
N HIS A 87 12.38 1.82 7.20
CA HIS A 87 11.70 1.17 8.33
C HIS A 87 11.94 -0.34 8.29
N LEU A 88 12.07 -0.93 9.47
CA LEU A 88 12.16 -2.38 9.65
C LEU A 88 11.04 -2.86 10.54
N VAL A 89 10.36 -3.91 10.12
CA VAL A 89 9.33 -4.56 10.91
C VAL A 89 9.61 -6.05 10.97
N LYS A 90 9.70 -6.59 12.18
CA LYS A 90 9.79 -8.02 12.42
C LYS A 90 8.61 -8.46 13.28
N VAL A 91 7.84 -9.40 12.77
CA VAL A 91 6.74 -10.03 13.49
C VAL A 91 7.17 -11.45 13.83
N GLU A 92 7.37 -11.72 15.10
CA GLU A 92 7.77 -13.02 15.60
C GLU A 92 6.62 -14.04 15.49
N GLN A 93 6.95 -15.31 15.66
CA GLN A 93 6.00 -16.42 15.54
C GLN A 93 4.74 -16.20 16.38
N GLY A 94 3.57 -16.25 15.74
CA GLY A 94 2.27 -16.07 16.37
C GLY A 94 1.97 -14.65 16.88
N ALA A 95 2.88 -13.70 16.68
CA ALA A 95 2.68 -12.30 17.04
C ALA A 95 1.85 -11.56 15.99
N SER A 96 1.30 -10.39 16.35
CA SER A 96 0.61 -9.55 15.38
C SER A 96 0.74 -8.06 15.69
N VAL A 97 0.84 -7.25 14.63
CA VAL A 97 0.91 -5.80 14.73
C VAL A 97 0.21 -5.11 13.56
N THR A 98 -0.46 -4.01 13.86
CA THR A 98 -1.01 -3.10 12.86
C THR A 98 -0.18 -1.82 12.84
N VAL A 99 0.28 -1.39 11.66
CA VAL A 99 1.00 -0.13 11.46
C VAL A 99 0.15 0.81 10.62
N LEU A 100 -0.09 2.00 11.15
CA LEU A 100 -0.79 3.08 10.47
C LEU A 100 0.22 4.15 10.04
N GLU A 101 0.26 4.49 8.76
CA GLU A 101 1.09 5.58 8.26
C GLU A 101 0.21 6.76 7.82
N ASN A 102 0.53 7.96 8.27
CA ASN A 102 -0.22 9.16 7.90
C ASN A 102 0.69 10.38 7.81
N GLY A 103 0.43 11.22 6.83
CA GLY A 103 1.06 12.52 6.68
C GLY A 103 1.76 12.74 5.34
N PRO A 104 2.14 13.99 5.07
CA PRO A 104 2.83 14.38 3.84
C PRO A 104 4.32 14.00 3.81
N ALA A 105 4.91 13.68 4.94
CA ALA A 105 6.34 13.40 5.15
C ALA A 105 7.28 14.53 4.72
N ALA A 106 7.41 14.81 3.41
CA ALA A 106 8.28 15.82 2.84
C ALA A 106 7.84 16.18 1.42
N ALA A 107 8.37 17.26 0.86
CA ALA A 107 8.14 17.63 -0.53
C ALA A 107 8.68 16.56 -1.49
N ARG A 108 9.86 15.98 -1.16
CA ARG A 108 10.39 14.78 -1.80
C ARG A 108 10.59 13.70 -0.75
N PHE A 109 9.87 12.60 -0.92
CA PHE A 109 9.80 11.52 0.06
C PHE A 109 10.25 10.20 -0.57
N SER A 110 11.31 9.62 -0.03
CA SER A 110 11.75 8.27 -0.34
C SER A 110 11.61 7.40 0.91
N LYS A 111 10.91 6.28 0.78
CA LYS A 111 10.72 5.32 1.88
C LYS A 111 10.98 3.91 1.40
N VAL A 112 11.73 3.15 2.19
CA VAL A 112 11.77 1.68 2.15
C VAL A 112 11.20 1.16 3.47
N MET A 113 10.42 0.09 3.41
CA MET A 113 10.00 -0.69 4.57
C MET A 113 10.26 -2.16 4.28
N GLU A 114 11.07 -2.80 5.13
CA GLU A 114 11.28 -4.24 5.07
C GLU A 114 10.48 -4.91 6.18
N VAL A 115 9.69 -5.92 5.81
CA VAL A 115 8.77 -6.61 6.72
C VAL A 115 9.04 -8.11 6.69
N GLU A 116 9.39 -8.67 7.83
CA GLU A 116 9.49 -10.11 8.02
C GLU A 116 8.39 -10.58 8.97
N VAL A 117 7.55 -11.51 8.49
CA VAL A 117 6.48 -12.13 9.27
C VAL A 117 6.78 -13.60 9.44
N ALA A 118 7.07 -14.02 10.65
CA ALA A 118 7.34 -15.41 10.99
C ALA A 118 6.04 -16.23 11.03
N ASP A 119 6.19 -17.56 11.15
CA ASP A 119 5.07 -18.51 11.10
C ASP A 119 3.93 -18.14 12.05
N GLY A 120 2.71 -18.19 11.56
CA GLY A 120 1.50 -17.81 12.29
C GLY A 120 1.41 -16.34 12.69
N GLY A 121 2.36 -15.51 12.26
CA GLY A 121 2.36 -14.08 12.53
C GLY A 121 1.40 -13.29 11.65
N ALA A 122 1.01 -12.08 12.06
CA ALA A 122 0.17 -11.21 11.27
C ALA A 122 0.68 -9.76 11.25
N PHE A 123 0.80 -9.22 10.04
CA PHE A 123 1.13 -7.81 9.83
C PHE A 123 0.04 -7.11 9.02
N HIS A 124 -0.55 -6.08 9.61
CA HIS A 124 -1.54 -5.24 8.96
C HIS A 124 -0.97 -3.82 8.78
N HIS A 125 -1.16 -3.27 7.59
CA HIS A 125 -0.66 -1.96 7.23
C HIS A 125 -1.75 -1.12 6.57
N VAL A 126 -1.97 0.08 7.09
CA VAL A 126 -2.88 1.05 6.48
C VAL A 126 -2.17 2.38 6.33
N ARG A 127 -2.10 2.88 5.11
CA ARG A 127 -1.40 4.11 4.79
C ARG A 127 -2.31 5.13 4.14
N THR A 128 -2.23 6.38 4.57
CA THR A 128 -2.91 7.51 3.94
C THR A 128 -1.91 8.56 3.46
N GLN A 129 -1.96 8.89 2.17
CA GLN A 129 -1.13 9.90 1.52
C GLN A 129 -2.04 10.97 0.93
N GLY A 130 -2.13 12.16 1.55
CA GLY A 130 -3.18 13.02 1.07
C GLY A 130 -3.13 14.51 1.32
N ARG A 131 -2.12 15.09 1.94
CA ARG A 131 -2.20 16.50 2.31
C ARG A 131 -1.41 17.48 1.45
N ASP A 132 -0.40 17.03 0.73
CA ASP A 132 0.49 17.88 -0.04
C ASP A 132 0.29 17.68 -1.54
N HIS A 133 -0.24 18.69 -2.22
CA HIS A 133 -0.47 18.68 -3.67
C HIS A 133 0.84 18.69 -4.48
N LYS A 134 1.94 19.19 -3.94
CA LYS A 134 3.22 19.28 -4.63
C LYS A 134 4.18 18.13 -4.32
N ARG A 135 3.75 17.18 -3.48
CA ARG A 135 4.58 16.05 -3.05
C ARG A 135 5.01 15.19 -4.22
N ARG A 136 6.27 14.75 -4.16
CA ARG A 136 6.79 13.61 -4.92
C ARG A 136 7.20 12.52 -3.95
N ALA A 137 6.56 11.36 -4.06
CA ALA A 137 6.82 10.23 -3.17
C ALA A 137 7.20 9.00 -3.97
N ASN A 138 8.26 8.33 -3.54
CA ASN A 138 8.65 7.02 -4.02
C ASN A 138 8.81 6.09 -2.83
N THR A 139 7.99 5.05 -2.76
CA THR A 139 7.92 4.18 -1.59
C THR A 139 7.97 2.72 -2.01
N HIS A 140 8.75 1.94 -1.26
CA HIS A 140 8.88 0.51 -1.47
C HIS A 140 8.57 -0.23 -0.16
N MET A 141 7.90 -1.37 -0.30
CA MET A 141 7.76 -2.36 0.76
C MET A 141 8.27 -3.70 0.24
N PHE A 142 9.19 -4.31 0.99
CA PHE A 142 9.71 -5.64 0.73
C PHE A 142 9.28 -6.53 1.88
N THR A 143 8.55 -7.59 1.58
CA THR A 143 7.91 -8.43 2.59
C THR A 143 8.21 -9.89 2.35
N ARG A 144 8.52 -10.62 3.42
CA ARG A 144 8.60 -12.08 3.43
C ARG A 144 7.68 -12.63 4.51
N ILE A 145 6.88 -13.63 4.16
CA ILE A 145 5.91 -14.23 5.08
C ILE A 145 6.08 -15.75 5.18
N GLY A 146 6.01 -16.26 6.41
CA GLY A 146 6.16 -17.66 6.78
C GLY A 146 4.85 -18.46 6.77
N GLU A 147 4.90 -19.68 7.31
CA GLU A 147 3.77 -20.62 7.32
C GLU A 147 2.58 -20.06 8.11
N GLY A 148 1.38 -20.19 7.55
CA GLY A 148 0.13 -19.76 8.19
C GLY A 148 0.07 -18.29 8.57
N SER A 149 0.95 -17.46 8.00
CA SER A 149 1.04 -16.04 8.32
C SER A 149 0.12 -15.18 7.46
N VAL A 150 -0.18 -13.99 7.95
CA VAL A 150 -1.07 -13.02 7.28
C VAL A 150 -0.36 -11.69 7.05
N TYR A 151 -0.35 -11.26 5.81
CA TYR A 151 0.08 -9.91 5.40
C TYR A 151 -1.07 -9.17 4.73
N LYS A 152 -1.49 -8.03 5.27
CA LYS A 152 -2.49 -7.17 4.64
C LYS A 152 -2.02 -5.74 4.58
N SER A 153 -2.07 -5.14 3.39
CA SER A 153 -1.63 -3.77 3.17
C SER A 153 -2.66 -3.00 2.35
N PHE A 154 -3.09 -1.85 2.84
CA PHE A 154 -3.94 -0.92 2.13
C PHE A 154 -3.30 0.47 2.05
N THR A 155 -3.33 1.08 0.87
CA THR A 155 -2.85 2.46 0.67
C THR A 155 -3.93 3.33 0.01
N LEU A 156 -4.30 4.41 0.68
CA LEU A 156 -5.08 5.49 0.09
C LEU A 156 -4.16 6.61 -0.39
N THR A 157 -4.25 6.97 -1.66
CA THR A 157 -3.52 8.11 -2.23
C THR A 157 -4.49 9.16 -2.77
N VAL A 158 -4.41 10.35 -2.23
CA VAL A 158 -5.07 11.54 -2.76
C VAL A 158 -4.05 12.66 -2.86
N ASN A 159 -4.10 13.49 -3.90
CA ASN A 159 -3.14 14.55 -4.16
C ASN A 159 -1.67 14.08 -4.40
N GLY A 160 -0.79 15.02 -4.66
CA GLY A 160 0.61 14.79 -5.01
C GLY A 160 0.85 14.85 -6.52
N ILE A 161 1.99 15.41 -6.92
CA ILE A 161 2.38 15.52 -8.34
C ILE A 161 2.80 14.16 -8.89
N LEU A 162 3.58 13.42 -8.09
CA LEU A 162 4.10 12.11 -8.44
C LEU A 162 4.05 11.22 -7.20
N THR A 163 3.39 10.08 -7.33
CA THR A 163 3.44 9.04 -6.29
C THR A 163 3.71 7.70 -6.97
N ARG A 164 4.75 7.01 -6.53
CA ARG A 164 5.04 5.64 -6.91
C ARG A 164 5.11 4.79 -5.65
N ASN A 165 4.25 3.78 -5.58
CA ASN A 165 4.22 2.80 -4.51
C ASN A 165 4.58 1.44 -5.10
N GLU A 166 5.63 0.81 -4.59
CA GLU A 166 6.01 -0.54 -4.98
C GLU A 166 5.93 -1.48 -3.78
N GLN A 167 5.35 -2.67 -3.99
CA GLN A 167 5.32 -3.74 -3.01
C GLN A 167 5.84 -5.03 -3.65
N VAL A 168 6.80 -5.66 -2.99
CA VAL A 168 7.36 -6.96 -3.37
C VAL A 168 7.14 -7.91 -2.20
N VAL A 169 6.36 -8.96 -2.43
CA VAL A 169 5.98 -9.93 -1.40
C VAL A 169 6.46 -11.32 -1.80
N GLU A 170 7.20 -11.96 -0.93
CA GLU A 170 7.61 -13.36 -1.04
C GLU A 170 6.82 -14.21 -0.02
N ILE A 171 6.01 -15.14 -0.50
CA ILE A 171 5.29 -16.12 0.32
C ILE A 171 6.15 -17.38 0.36
N THR A 172 6.78 -17.66 1.50
CA THR A 172 7.76 -18.73 1.65
C THR A 172 7.31 -19.87 2.58
N GLY A 173 6.16 -19.72 3.25
CA GLY A 173 5.58 -20.75 4.11
C GLY A 173 4.16 -21.12 3.66
N ASP A 174 3.78 -22.37 3.89
CA ASP A 174 2.49 -22.93 3.48
C ASP A 174 1.32 -22.23 4.19
N ASN A 175 0.13 -22.25 3.56
CA ASN A 175 -1.11 -21.69 4.11
C ASN A 175 -1.05 -20.18 4.43
N ALA A 176 -0.16 -19.43 3.82
CA ALA A 176 -0.01 -17.99 4.06
C ALA A 176 -0.94 -17.16 3.17
N ILE A 177 -1.32 -15.99 3.67
CA ILE A 177 -2.26 -15.06 3.04
C ILE A 177 -1.58 -13.70 2.84
N ALA A 178 -1.65 -13.17 1.60
CA ALA A 178 -1.14 -11.84 1.26
C ALA A 178 -2.20 -11.01 0.52
N HIS A 179 -2.83 -10.04 1.18
CA HIS A 179 -3.77 -9.11 0.54
C HIS A 179 -3.16 -7.71 0.41
N ILE A 180 -3.10 -7.20 -0.80
CA ILE A 180 -2.56 -5.88 -1.11
C ILE A 180 -3.61 -5.08 -1.86
N ALA A 181 -4.04 -3.97 -1.28
CA ALA A 181 -5.07 -3.14 -1.86
C ALA A 181 -4.67 -1.67 -1.90
N GLY A 182 -5.26 -0.95 -2.82
CA GLY A 182 -5.04 0.49 -2.94
C GLY A 182 -6.21 1.22 -3.59
N ALA A 183 -6.45 2.42 -3.08
CA ALA A 183 -7.40 3.36 -3.65
C ALA A 183 -6.69 4.66 -3.98
N ALA A 184 -6.95 5.23 -5.16
CA ALA A 184 -6.42 6.53 -5.53
C ALA A 184 -7.53 7.44 -6.06
N LEU A 185 -7.48 8.70 -5.65
CA LEU A 185 -8.36 9.75 -6.15
C LEU A 185 -7.49 10.89 -6.67
N GLY A 186 -7.37 10.98 -7.98
CA GLY A 186 -6.49 11.89 -8.70
C GLY A 186 -7.24 13.05 -9.33
N ASP A 187 -6.73 14.27 -9.10
CA ASP A 187 -7.23 15.49 -9.70
C ASP A 187 -6.06 16.31 -10.25
N GLY A 188 -5.97 16.43 -11.57
CA GLY A 188 -4.94 17.21 -12.26
C GLY A 188 -5.18 18.72 -12.27
N ALA A 189 -6.33 19.23 -11.79
CA ALA A 189 -6.66 20.66 -11.84
C ALA A 189 -5.70 21.53 -11.02
N THR A 190 -5.10 21.00 -9.95
CA THR A 190 -4.15 21.72 -9.09
C THR A 190 -2.69 21.53 -9.47
N GLY A 191 -2.42 20.85 -10.56
CA GLY A 191 -1.12 20.48 -11.08
C GLY A 191 -1.13 19.04 -11.60
N ALA A 192 -0.02 18.54 -12.13
CA ALA A 192 0.05 17.17 -12.58
C ALA A 192 -0.28 16.21 -11.44
N PHE A 193 -1.01 15.14 -11.74
CA PHE A 193 -1.19 14.00 -10.84
C PHE A 193 -0.77 12.76 -11.61
N HIS A 194 0.30 12.12 -11.15
CA HIS A 194 0.76 10.83 -11.66
C HIS A 194 0.87 9.85 -10.51
N HIS A 195 0.13 8.74 -10.58
CA HIS A 195 0.09 7.75 -9.52
C HIS A 195 0.32 6.34 -10.07
N ASP A 196 1.44 5.74 -9.68
CA ASP A 196 1.86 4.38 -10.07
C ASP A 196 1.84 3.46 -8.84
N ASP A 197 1.11 2.34 -8.95
CA ASP A 197 1.20 1.21 -8.03
C ASP A 197 1.83 0.03 -8.78
N THR A 198 2.92 -0.51 -8.24
CA THR A 198 3.58 -1.72 -8.71
C THR A 198 3.55 -2.78 -7.61
N VAL A 199 2.99 -3.96 -7.89
CA VAL A 199 2.86 -5.05 -6.90
C VAL A 199 3.32 -6.36 -7.49
N PHE A 200 4.38 -6.94 -6.91
CA PHE A 200 4.89 -8.25 -7.30
C PHE A 200 4.74 -9.22 -6.12
N VAL A 201 4.00 -10.30 -6.33
CA VAL A 201 3.82 -11.38 -5.35
C VAL A 201 4.42 -12.66 -5.91
N THR A 202 5.32 -13.28 -5.16
CA THR A 202 5.90 -14.58 -5.48
C THR A 202 5.36 -15.61 -4.51
N HIS A 203 4.72 -16.64 -5.04
CA HIS A 203 4.32 -17.84 -4.31
C HIS A 203 5.42 -18.90 -4.44
N ASP A 204 5.99 -19.29 -3.30
CA ASP A 204 7.05 -20.29 -3.16
C ASP A 204 6.68 -21.36 -2.09
N ALA A 205 5.38 -21.54 -1.85
CA ALA A 205 4.84 -22.46 -0.85
C ALA A 205 3.42 -22.94 -1.24
N VAL A 206 2.91 -23.96 -0.56
CA VAL A 206 1.67 -24.67 -0.90
C VAL A 206 0.45 -24.06 -0.20
N ASP A 207 -0.74 -24.16 -0.79
CA ASP A 207 -2.02 -23.71 -0.24
C ASP A 207 -2.03 -22.22 0.17
N CYS A 208 -1.39 -21.35 -0.62
CA CYS A 208 -1.28 -19.93 -0.31
C CYS A 208 -2.26 -19.08 -1.12
N GLU A 209 -2.72 -17.99 -0.51
CA GLU A 209 -3.64 -17.01 -1.13
C GLU A 209 -2.96 -15.66 -1.34
N SER A 210 -3.18 -15.04 -2.51
CA SER A 210 -2.87 -13.63 -2.69
C SER A 210 -3.99 -12.88 -3.41
N ARG A 211 -4.29 -11.66 -2.95
CA ARG A 211 -5.23 -10.74 -3.58
C ARG A 211 -4.57 -9.39 -3.81
N GLN A 212 -4.75 -8.86 -5.01
CA GLN A 212 -4.33 -7.51 -5.38
C GLN A 212 -5.56 -6.75 -5.88
N VAL A 213 -6.03 -5.73 -5.15
CA VAL A 213 -7.24 -4.97 -5.50
C VAL A 213 -6.92 -3.48 -5.54
N PHE A 214 -6.92 -2.90 -6.75
CA PHE A 214 -6.57 -1.50 -6.97
C PHE A 214 -7.65 -0.75 -7.73
N LYS A 215 -8.12 0.34 -7.14
CA LYS A 215 -9.16 1.20 -7.70
C LYS A 215 -8.66 2.64 -7.82
N LYS A 216 -8.79 3.23 -8.99
CA LYS A 216 -8.38 4.62 -9.23
C LYS A 216 -9.54 5.42 -9.82
N VAL A 217 -9.77 6.60 -9.28
CA VAL A 217 -10.68 7.60 -9.86
C VAL A 217 -9.84 8.78 -10.31
N LEU A 218 -9.95 9.16 -11.57
CA LEU A 218 -9.06 10.13 -12.21
C LEU A 218 -9.87 11.19 -12.93
N ARG A 219 -9.47 12.47 -12.77
CA ARG A 219 -10.09 13.62 -13.44
C ARG A 219 -9.07 14.71 -13.73
N ASN A 220 -9.46 15.63 -14.64
CA ASN A 220 -8.69 16.82 -15.02
C ASN A 220 -7.27 16.49 -15.50
N GLY A 221 -7.15 15.47 -16.38
CA GLY A 221 -5.86 15.07 -16.94
C GLY A 221 -4.97 14.31 -15.95
N ALA A 222 -5.52 13.70 -14.91
CA ALA A 222 -4.77 12.85 -14.01
C ALA A 222 -4.36 11.52 -14.67
N GLU A 223 -3.16 11.04 -14.34
CA GLU A 223 -2.60 9.82 -14.89
C GLU A 223 -2.48 8.74 -13.79
N GLY A 224 -3.02 7.55 -14.07
CA GLY A 224 -2.89 6.37 -13.21
C GLY A 224 -2.16 5.24 -13.92
N VAL A 225 -1.29 4.55 -13.19
CA VAL A 225 -0.59 3.35 -13.65
C VAL A 225 -0.77 2.24 -12.63
N PHE A 226 -0.96 1.02 -13.12
CA PHE A 226 -0.90 -0.20 -12.30
C PHE A 226 -0.04 -1.24 -13.00
N GLN A 227 0.93 -1.78 -12.28
CA GLN A 227 1.72 -2.93 -12.71
C GLN A 227 1.61 -4.02 -11.64
N GLY A 228 1.06 -5.16 -12.01
CA GLY A 228 0.89 -6.27 -11.09
C GLY A 228 1.50 -7.53 -11.65
N LYS A 229 2.20 -8.30 -10.81
CA LYS A 229 2.71 -9.62 -11.15
C LYS A 229 2.41 -10.62 -10.06
N ILE A 230 1.89 -11.78 -10.45
CA ILE A 230 1.82 -12.97 -9.62
C ILE A 230 2.74 -14.01 -10.27
N LEU A 231 3.79 -14.40 -9.54
CA LEU A 231 4.70 -15.49 -9.91
C LEU A 231 4.40 -16.69 -9.02
N VAL A 232 4.03 -17.81 -9.62
CA VAL A 232 3.81 -19.09 -8.92
C VAL A 232 4.93 -20.06 -9.31
N LYS A 233 5.77 -20.41 -8.33
CA LYS A 233 6.89 -21.35 -8.55
C LYS A 233 6.39 -22.79 -8.72
N PRO A 234 7.20 -23.72 -9.26
CA PRO A 234 6.76 -25.09 -9.57
C PRO A 234 6.18 -25.87 -8.40
N ASP A 235 6.70 -25.68 -7.19
CA ASP A 235 6.28 -26.40 -5.99
C ASP A 235 5.15 -25.69 -5.24
N ALA A 236 4.75 -24.48 -5.65
CA ALA A 236 3.68 -23.68 -5.03
C ALA A 236 2.30 -24.13 -5.50
N GLN A 237 1.97 -25.41 -5.24
CA GLN A 237 0.68 -26.00 -5.62
C GLN A 237 -0.48 -25.44 -4.78
N LYS A 238 -1.69 -25.47 -5.31
CA LYS A 238 -2.94 -24.97 -4.73
C LYS A 238 -2.89 -23.45 -4.39
N THR A 239 -2.09 -22.73 -5.12
CA THR A 239 -2.10 -21.26 -5.03
C THR A 239 -3.44 -20.72 -5.52
N ASP A 240 -4.07 -19.84 -4.73
CA ASP A 240 -5.17 -18.97 -5.14
C ASP A 240 -4.66 -17.54 -5.31
N GLY A 241 -4.56 -17.09 -6.57
CA GLY A 241 -4.01 -15.79 -6.93
C GLY A 241 -5.01 -14.91 -7.67
N TYR A 242 -5.42 -13.79 -7.07
CA TYR A 242 -6.37 -12.87 -7.67
C TYR A 242 -5.78 -11.46 -7.84
N GLN A 243 -5.95 -10.88 -9.04
CA GLN A 243 -5.51 -9.51 -9.32
C GLN A 243 -6.60 -8.72 -10.02
N LEU A 244 -7.00 -7.59 -9.45
CA LEU A 244 -7.98 -6.67 -10.01
C LEU A 244 -7.41 -5.25 -10.03
N SER A 245 -7.41 -4.61 -11.20
CA SER A 245 -7.08 -3.19 -11.32
C SER A 245 -8.12 -2.47 -12.15
N GLN A 246 -8.78 -1.48 -11.56
CA GLN A 246 -9.86 -0.76 -12.23
C GLN A 246 -9.68 0.75 -12.10
N ALA A 247 -10.04 1.46 -13.17
CA ALA A 247 -10.09 2.92 -13.13
C ALA A 247 -11.43 3.44 -13.61
N LEU A 248 -11.89 4.50 -12.94
CA LEU A 248 -13.02 5.31 -13.31
C LEU A 248 -12.47 6.67 -13.78
N LEU A 249 -12.62 6.96 -15.07
CA LEU A 249 -12.24 8.24 -15.66
C LEU A 249 -13.44 9.18 -15.67
N LEU A 250 -13.29 10.37 -15.10
CA LEU A 250 -14.37 11.36 -15.01
C LEU A 250 -14.31 12.37 -16.17
N ASP A 251 -13.30 12.29 -17.03
CA ASP A 251 -13.14 13.10 -18.23
C ASP A 251 -12.28 12.39 -19.30
N GLU A 252 -12.19 12.99 -20.49
CA GLU A 252 -11.45 12.42 -21.63
C GLU A 252 -9.93 12.69 -21.58
N ASP A 253 -9.49 13.63 -20.75
CA ASP A 253 -8.08 14.03 -20.64
C ASP A 253 -7.31 13.13 -19.66
N SER A 254 -8.00 12.43 -18.79
CA SER A 254 -7.42 11.51 -17.82
C SER A 254 -7.10 10.15 -18.43
N SER A 255 -6.09 9.47 -17.90
CA SER A 255 -5.64 8.18 -18.46
C SER A 255 -5.31 7.15 -17.40
N PHE A 256 -5.55 5.88 -17.73
CA PHE A 256 -5.15 4.74 -16.90
C PHE A 256 -4.44 3.69 -17.75
N GLN A 257 -3.28 3.24 -17.27
CA GLN A 257 -2.49 2.20 -17.90
C GLN A 257 -2.34 1.03 -16.93
N ALA A 258 -2.69 -0.17 -17.37
CA ALA A 258 -2.57 -1.36 -16.54
C ALA A 258 -1.73 -2.44 -17.24
N LYS A 259 -0.83 -3.07 -16.49
CA LYS A 259 -0.02 -4.19 -16.93
C LYS A 259 -0.14 -5.33 -15.90
N PRO A 260 -1.21 -6.15 -15.95
CA PRO A 260 -1.29 -7.35 -15.16
C PRO A 260 -0.46 -8.48 -15.79
N GLU A 261 0.30 -9.20 -14.96
CA GLU A 261 1.14 -10.32 -15.39
C GLU A 261 0.91 -11.54 -14.48
N LEU A 262 0.71 -12.71 -15.09
CA LEU A 262 0.69 -14.03 -14.43
C LEU A 262 1.80 -14.88 -15.01
N GLU A 263 2.68 -15.38 -14.15
CA GLU A 263 3.75 -16.30 -14.52
C GLU A 263 3.64 -17.54 -13.63
N ILE A 264 3.12 -18.64 -14.19
CA ILE A 264 2.67 -19.80 -13.43
C ILE A 264 3.45 -21.03 -13.87
N TYR A 265 4.12 -21.68 -12.93
CA TYR A 265 4.90 -22.90 -13.14
C TYR A 265 4.36 -24.12 -12.38
N ALA A 266 3.28 -23.96 -11.60
CA ALA A 266 2.57 -25.04 -10.92
C ALA A 266 1.31 -25.42 -11.69
N ASP A 267 0.83 -26.68 -11.54
CA ASP A 267 -0.28 -27.23 -12.31
C ASP A 267 -1.64 -27.08 -11.60
N ASP A 268 -1.65 -27.23 -10.27
CA ASP A 268 -2.88 -27.19 -9.44
C ASP A 268 -3.01 -25.81 -8.78
N VAL A 269 -3.52 -24.85 -9.55
CA VAL A 269 -3.66 -23.45 -9.08
C VAL A 269 -4.96 -22.81 -9.58
N GLN A 270 -5.43 -21.78 -8.88
CA GLN A 270 -6.54 -20.90 -9.26
C GLN A 270 -5.99 -19.47 -9.34
N CYS A 271 -5.59 -19.04 -10.54
CA CYS A 271 -5.06 -17.70 -10.73
C CYS A 271 -5.87 -16.94 -11.79
N SER A 272 -6.23 -15.71 -11.46
CA SER A 272 -6.97 -14.85 -12.38
C SER A 272 -6.56 -13.39 -12.25
N HIS A 273 -6.75 -12.65 -13.34
CA HIS A 273 -6.62 -11.20 -13.32
C HIS A 273 -7.76 -10.51 -14.08
N GLY A 274 -8.07 -9.28 -13.69
CA GLY A 274 -8.97 -8.38 -14.39
C GLY A 274 -8.42 -6.97 -14.40
N SER A 275 -8.59 -6.29 -15.53
CA SER A 275 -8.29 -4.86 -15.63
C SER A 275 -9.36 -4.17 -16.47
N THR A 276 -9.93 -3.10 -15.93
CA THR A 276 -10.95 -2.33 -16.63
C THR A 276 -10.73 -0.83 -16.49
N THR A 277 -11.09 -0.10 -17.54
CA THR A 277 -11.18 1.36 -17.51
C THR A 277 -12.61 1.72 -17.96
N GLY A 278 -13.29 2.51 -17.16
CA GLY A 278 -14.68 2.91 -17.43
C GLY A 278 -14.93 4.39 -17.14
N ALA A 279 -16.11 4.82 -17.52
CA ALA A 279 -16.69 6.11 -17.15
C ALA A 279 -17.78 5.92 -16.07
N ILE A 280 -18.35 7.02 -15.59
CA ILE A 280 -19.52 6.99 -14.70
C ILE A 280 -20.66 6.23 -15.39
N ASP A 281 -21.32 5.38 -14.62
CA ASP A 281 -22.54 4.70 -15.06
C ASP A 281 -23.69 5.73 -15.18
N GLU A 282 -24.03 6.07 -16.41
CA GLU A 282 -25.06 7.06 -16.71
C GLU A 282 -26.47 6.64 -16.26
N GLU A 283 -26.75 5.33 -16.21
CA GLU A 283 -28.03 4.81 -15.74
C GLU A 283 -28.14 4.99 -14.22
N ALA A 284 -27.09 4.62 -13.48
CA ALA A 284 -27.00 4.82 -12.04
C ALA A 284 -27.04 6.32 -11.69
N LEU A 285 -26.35 7.16 -12.45
CA LEU A 285 -26.36 8.60 -12.29
C LEU A 285 -27.78 9.18 -12.53
N PHE A 286 -28.45 8.76 -13.60
CA PHE A 286 -29.82 9.18 -13.89
C PHE A 286 -30.79 8.73 -12.78
N TYR A 287 -30.64 7.51 -12.27
CA TYR A 287 -31.45 6.99 -11.19
C TYR A 287 -31.35 7.83 -9.91
N LEU A 288 -30.14 8.20 -9.49
CA LEU A 288 -29.91 9.05 -8.32
C LEU A 288 -30.51 10.44 -8.52
N ARG A 289 -30.27 11.05 -9.68
CA ARG A 289 -30.77 12.37 -10.01
C ARG A 289 -32.31 12.44 -10.08
N SER A 290 -32.95 11.37 -10.57
CA SER A 290 -34.42 11.27 -10.64
C SER A 290 -35.08 11.24 -9.26
N ARG A 291 -34.31 10.95 -8.20
CA ARG A 291 -34.72 10.99 -6.79
C ARG A 291 -34.34 12.25 -6.05
N GLY A 292 -33.87 13.27 -6.78
CA GLY A 292 -33.58 14.59 -6.23
C GLY A 292 -32.15 14.75 -5.69
N VAL A 293 -31.26 13.76 -5.90
CA VAL A 293 -29.85 13.93 -5.60
C VAL A 293 -29.22 14.88 -6.63
N SER A 294 -28.45 15.86 -6.19
CA SER A 294 -27.77 16.79 -7.11
C SER A 294 -26.75 16.03 -7.97
N HIS A 295 -26.37 16.60 -9.11
CA HIS A 295 -25.43 15.95 -10.03
C HIS A 295 -24.07 15.65 -9.35
N GLY A 296 -23.51 16.63 -8.63
CA GLY A 296 -22.24 16.46 -7.94
C GLY A 296 -22.30 15.41 -6.83
N GLU A 297 -23.35 15.43 -6.00
CA GLU A 297 -23.55 14.42 -4.94
C GLU A 297 -23.74 13.01 -5.52
N ALA A 298 -24.44 12.88 -6.65
CA ALA A 298 -24.61 11.59 -7.31
C ALA A 298 -23.28 11.03 -7.83
N ILE A 299 -22.43 11.87 -8.41
CA ILE A 299 -21.07 11.46 -8.80
C ILE A 299 -20.25 11.03 -7.58
N ASP A 300 -20.27 11.82 -6.49
CA ASP A 300 -19.53 11.48 -5.28
C ASP A 300 -19.95 10.13 -4.68
N LEU A 301 -21.27 9.85 -4.67
CA LEU A 301 -21.80 8.56 -4.22
C LEU A 301 -21.31 7.39 -5.08
N LEU A 302 -21.31 7.56 -6.41
CA LEU A 302 -20.83 6.52 -7.33
C LEU A 302 -19.31 6.31 -7.21
N VAL A 303 -18.54 7.38 -7.02
CA VAL A 303 -17.09 7.33 -6.75
C VAL A 303 -16.80 6.59 -5.44
N LEU A 304 -17.53 6.90 -4.37
CA LEU A 304 -17.36 6.21 -3.09
C LEU A 304 -17.71 4.72 -3.19
N ALA A 305 -18.82 4.39 -3.85
CA ALA A 305 -19.23 3.01 -4.08
C ALA A 305 -18.18 2.24 -4.91
N PHE A 306 -17.59 2.88 -5.92
CA PHE A 306 -16.52 2.28 -6.73
C PHE A 306 -15.27 2.00 -5.92
N LEU A 307 -14.83 2.92 -5.05
CA LEU A 307 -13.64 2.75 -4.22
C LEU A 307 -13.85 1.81 -3.03
N ALA A 308 -15.11 1.63 -2.58
CA ALA A 308 -15.42 0.81 -1.41
C ALA A 308 -14.89 -0.61 -1.50
N GLU A 309 -14.91 -1.24 -2.68
CA GLU A 309 -14.39 -2.62 -2.87
C GLU A 309 -12.91 -2.77 -2.50
N ALA A 310 -12.08 -1.75 -2.77
CA ALA A 310 -10.68 -1.77 -2.33
C ALA A 310 -10.54 -1.46 -0.84
N ILE A 311 -11.43 -0.63 -0.30
CA ILE A 311 -11.42 -0.26 1.11
C ILE A 311 -11.91 -1.42 1.99
N ASP A 312 -12.79 -2.27 1.48
CA ASP A 312 -13.30 -3.46 2.17
C ASP A 312 -12.21 -4.53 2.42
N GLU A 313 -11.05 -4.43 1.76
CA GLU A 313 -9.87 -5.25 2.11
C GLU A 313 -9.25 -4.88 3.49
N ILE A 314 -9.67 -3.76 4.09
CA ILE A 314 -9.30 -3.38 5.47
C ILE A 314 -10.23 -4.14 6.43
N GLU A 315 -9.69 -5.07 7.22
CA GLU A 315 -10.47 -5.89 8.16
C GLU A 315 -11.04 -5.09 9.34
N ASP A 316 -10.29 -4.11 9.85
CA ASP A 316 -10.71 -3.30 10.99
C ASP A 316 -11.78 -2.30 10.53
N GLU A 317 -13.01 -2.50 11.00
CA GLU A 317 -14.17 -1.68 10.66
C GLU A 317 -13.97 -0.20 11.04
N THR A 318 -13.31 0.07 12.16
CA THR A 318 -13.05 1.45 12.62
C THR A 318 -12.11 2.17 11.68
N LEU A 319 -11.05 1.49 11.21
CA LEU A 319 -10.12 2.02 10.23
C LEU A 319 -10.78 2.21 8.87
N ARG A 320 -11.60 1.27 8.44
CA ARG A 320 -12.37 1.35 7.20
C ARG A 320 -13.29 2.57 7.20
N ASP A 321 -14.03 2.78 8.27
CA ASP A 321 -14.95 3.91 8.42
C ASP A 321 -14.21 5.26 8.46
N ASP A 322 -13.04 5.32 9.11
CA ASP A 322 -12.17 6.52 9.09
C ASP A 322 -11.69 6.85 7.67
N ILE A 323 -11.28 5.85 6.89
CA ILE A 323 -10.87 6.03 5.50
C ILE A 323 -12.04 6.55 4.64
N LEU A 324 -13.21 5.96 4.75
CA LEU A 324 -14.42 6.42 4.03
C LEU A 324 -14.78 7.86 4.41
N THR A 325 -14.73 8.21 5.69
CA THR A 325 -14.98 9.57 6.18
C THR A 325 -13.97 10.57 5.60
N ARG A 326 -12.70 10.19 5.51
CA ARG A 326 -11.64 11.04 4.92
C ARG A 326 -11.86 11.26 3.43
N LEU A 327 -12.25 10.23 2.70
CA LEU A 327 -12.59 10.31 1.28
C LEU A 327 -13.80 11.20 1.05
N GLN A 328 -14.88 11.02 1.81
CA GLN A 328 -16.06 11.88 1.72
C GLN A 328 -15.69 13.35 1.96
N GLY A 329 -14.93 13.63 3.01
CA GLY A 329 -14.46 14.99 3.31
C GLY A 329 -13.53 15.55 2.23
N TRP A 330 -12.82 14.73 1.47
CA TRP A 330 -12.03 15.16 0.33
C TRP A 330 -12.95 15.54 -0.85
N LEU A 331 -13.92 14.69 -1.18
CA LEU A 331 -14.90 14.93 -2.24
C LEU A 331 -15.69 16.21 -1.99
N ASP A 332 -16.18 16.42 -0.78
CA ASP A 332 -16.94 17.63 -0.39
C ASP A 332 -16.12 18.92 -0.62
N ARG A 333 -14.79 18.89 -0.37
CA ARG A 333 -13.92 20.07 -0.61
C ARG A 333 -13.57 20.31 -2.08
N HIS A 334 -13.67 19.28 -2.92
CA HIS A 334 -13.32 19.33 -4.35
C HIS A 334 -14.54 19.23 -5.26
N ARG A 335 -15.74 19.35 -4.68
CA ARG A 335 -16.99 19.49 -5.42
C ARG A 335 -17.02 20.87 -6.08
N GLY A 336 -16.62 20.91 -7.34
CA GLY A 336 -16.59 22.12 -8.19
C GLY A 336 -17.80 22.23 -9.09
#